data_cf554fde9705e7a377f056966a02b370
#
_entry.id   cf554fde9705e7a377f056966a02b370
#
_cell.length_a   1.000
_cell.length_b   1.000
_cell.length_c   1.000
_cell.angle_alpha   90.00
_cell.angle_beta   90.00
_cell.angle_gamma   90.00
#
_symmetry.space_group_name_H-M   'P 1'
#
loop_
_entity.id
_entity.type
_entity.pdbx_description
1 polymer ?
#
loop_
_entity_poly.entity_id
_entity_poly.type
_entity_poly.pdbx_seq_one_letter_code
_entity_poly.pdbx_strand_id
1 'polypeptide(L)'
;VNSSFSDWVQEFEAEARRRQEVGDPDFTKAARMDAAVVESVQRFQVGEAGDGANLIAKAAGAGDGDYEKVVRMFVKEEQNHARLLALLLSSAGAQTISSHWSDVVFVKLRRALGLKLELMVLLIAEVVALRYYRALRDGTRDPLTTEVAGRILADEERHVPFHCDRLRDAFAGWSGPTRTAVTAIWWTLLCGAVITVAWDHGPALRHLGVTRRGFALDVAGLFRTALANAQAGQDRRNSLLPSQTSGS
;
A
#
# COMPACT_ATOMS: atom_id res chain seq x y z
N VAL A 1 1.56 -19.33 -8.73
CA VAL A 1 0.19 -19.79 -8.46
C VAL A 1 -0.66 -18.52 -8.46
N ASN A 2 -1.70 -18.44 -9.30
CA ASN A 2 -2.69 -17.36 -9.20
C ASN A 2 -3.57 -17.68 -7.99
N SER A 3 -3.51 -16.88 -6.94
CA SER A 3 -4.45 -16.97 -5.84
C SER A 3 -5.83 -16.54 -6.35
N SER A 4 -6.87 -17.29 -6.03
CA SER A 4 -8.24 -16.84 -6.26
C SER A 4 -8.64 -15.82 -5.20
N PHE A 5 -9.68 -15.01 -5.42
CA PHE A 5 -10.11 -14.09 -4.36
C PHE A 5 -10.69 -14.83 -3.16
N SER A 6 -11.14 -16.08 -3.31
CA SER A 6 -11.49 -16.94 -2.18
C SER A 6 -10.28 -17.33 -1.32
N ASP A 7 -9.09 -17.51 -1.91
CA ASP A 7 -7.86 -17.76 -1.14
C ASP A 7 -7.47 -16.51 -0.34
N TRP A 8 -7.60 -15.33 -0.95
CA TRP A 8 -7.39 -14.05 -0.26
C TRP A 8 -8.38 -13.85 0.90
N VAL A 9 -9.65 -14.23 0.75
CA VAL A 9 -10.63 -14.21 1.86
C VAL A 9 -10.11 -15.04 3.04
N GLN A 10 -9.65 -16.28 2.79
CA GLN A 10 -9.14 -17.14 3.85
C GLN A 10 -7.90 -16.56 4.52
N GLU A 11 -6.99 -15.97 3.76
CA GLU A 11 -5.76 -15.37 4.27
C GLU A 11 -6.06 -14.15 5.16
N PHE A 12 -6.90 -13.22 4.73
CA PHE A 12 -7.31 -12.07 5.52
C PHE A 12 -8.10 -12.48 6.78
N GLU A 13 -8.97 -13.51 6.71
CA GLU A 13 -9.67 -14.05 7.88
C GLU A 13 -8.70 -14.70 8.87
N ALA A 14 -7.71 -15.45 8.39
CA ALA A 14 -6.70 -16.07 9.25
C ALA A 14 -5.89 -15.00 9.99
N GLU A 15 -5.49 -13.93 9.29
CA GLU A 15 -4.75 -12.84 9.89
C GLU A 15 -5.60 -12.03 10.89
N ALA A 16 -6.88 -11.82 10.59
CA ALA A 16 -7.79 -11.18 11.54
C ALA A 16 -7.93 -12.00 12.85
N ARG A 17 -8.00 -13.35 12.75
CA ARG A 17 -7.99 -14.23 13.94
C ARG A 17 -6.67 -14.12 14.69
N ARG A 18 -5.54 -14.20 13.99
CA ARG A 18 -4.21 -14.08 14.59
C ARG A 18 -4.07 -12.76 15.38
N ARG A 19 -4.53 -11.63 14.82
CA ARG A 19 -4.51 -10.34 15.52
C ARG A 19 -5.35 -10.33 16.79
N GLN A 20 -6.52 -11.00 16.79
CA GLN A 20 -7.35 -11.13 17.98
C GLN A 20 -6.68 -11.97 19.08
N GLU A 21 -6.00 -13.05 18.70
CA GLU A 21 -5.28 -13.93 19.64
C GLU A 21 -4.05 -13.24 20.25
N VAL A 22 -3.30 -12.50 19.44
CA VAL A 22 -2.08 -11.79 19.88
C VAL A 22 -2.43 -10.55 20.70
N GLY A 23 -3.58 -9.92 20.45
CA GLY A 23 -3.99 -8.66 21.07
C GLY A 23 -3.18 -7.45 20.60
N ASP A 24 -3.44 -6.29 21.16
CA ASP A 24 -2.72 -5.04 20.86
C ASP A 24 -1.33 -5.00 21.49
N PRO A 25 -0.40 -4.21 20.93
CA PRO A 25 0.83 -3.81 21.63
C PRO A 25 0.52 -3.16 22.98
N ASP A 26 1.46 -3.25 23.90
CA ASP A 26 1.32 -2.66 25.24
C ASP A 26 1.49 -1.12 25.20
N PHE A 27 0.43 -0.41 24.86
CA PHE A 27 0.39 1.05 24.80
C PHE A 27 0.41 1.75 26.17
N THR A 28 0.50 1.03 27.29
CA THR A 28 0.78 1.62 28.60
C THR A 28 2.23 2.04 28.73
N LYS A 29 3.10 1.51 27.89
CA LYS A 29 4.50 1.93 27.78
C LYS A 29 4.61 3.22 26.99
N ALA A 30 5.45 4.15 27.49
CA ALA A 30 5.75 5.38 26.79
C ALA A 30 6.62 5.11 25.56
N ALA A 31 6.18 5.58 24.41
CA ALA A 31 7.00 5.58 23.19
C ALA A 31 8.01 6.75 23.19
N ARG A 32 9.24 6.50 22.75
CA ARG A 32 10.31 7.51 22.66
C ARG A 32 10.65 7.75 21.20
N MET A 33 9.96 8.70 20.59
CA MET A 33 10.20 9.09 19.21
C MET A 33 10.82 10.48 19.12
N ASP A 34 11.72 10.67 18.16
CA ASP A 34 12.19 12.01 17.78
C ASP A 34 11.05 12.85 17.21
N ALA A 35 11.08 14.16 17.39
CA ALA A 35 10.02 15.06 16.92
C ALA A 35 9.75 14.92 15.41
N ALA A 36 10.79 14.76 14.60
CA ALA A 36 10.61 14.55 13.16
C ALA A 36 9.92 13.21 12.83
N VAL A 37 10.15 12.16 13.64
CA VAL A 37 9.46 10.88 13.50
C VAL A 37 8.00 11.02 13.90
N VAL A 38 7.70 11.72 15.01
CA VAL A 38 6.33 12.02 15.44
C VAL A 38 5.55 12.73 14.33
N GLU A 39 6.09 13.83 13.77
CA GLU A 39 5.46 14.54 12.66
C GLU A 39 5.22 13.65 11.43
N SER A 40 6.17 12.78 11.13
CA SER A 40 6.05 11.83 10.03
C SER A 40 4.95 10.79 10.27
N VAL A 41 4.88 10.21 11.47
CA VAL A 41 3.84 9.27 11.88
C VAL A 41 2.45 9.92 11.87
N GLN A 42 2.34 11.19 12.29
CA GLN A 42 1.07 11.94 12.20
C GLN A 42 0.54 12.02 10.76
N ARG A 43 1.41 12.27 9.78
CA ARG A 43 1.03 12.35 8.37
C ARG A 43 0.62 10.99 7.79
N PHE A 44 1.34 9.92 8.14
CA PHE A 44 0.94 8.56 7.76
C PHE A 44 -0.38 8.16 8.40
N GLN A 45 -0.59 8.49 9.69
CA GLN A 45 -1.85 8.21 10.38
C GLN A 45 -3.06 8.85 9.67
N VAL A 46 -2.92 10.06 9.13
CA VAL A 46 -3.98 10.71 8.33
C VAL A 46 -4.23 9.93 7.02
N GLY A 47 -3.17 9.46 6.36
CA GLY A 47 -3.29 8.68 5.12
C GLY A 47 -4.04 7.36 5.32
N GLU A 48 -3.80 6.68 6.46
CA GLU A 48 -4.46 5.42 6.82
C GLU A 48 -5.93 5.63 7.31
N ALA A 49 -6.30 6.83 7.75
CA ALA A 49 -7.60 7.11 8.39
C ALA A 49 -8.79 7.19 7.42
N GLY A 50 -8.64 6.70 6.19
CA GLY A 50 -9.70 6.70 5.19
C GLY A 50 -10.88 5.77 5.55
N ASP A 51 -12.12 6.18 5.19
CA ASP A 51 -13.31 5.35 5.38
C ASP A 51 -13.42 4.19 4.37
N GLY A 52 -12.65 4.21 3.29
CA GLY A 52 -12.65 3.22 2.23
C GLY A 52 -13.96 3.10 1.44
N ALA A 53 -14.97 3.92 1.74
CA ALA A 53 -16.32 3.79 1.20
C ALA A 53 -16.36 3.80 -0.33
N ASN A 54 -15.55 4.66 -0.96
CA ASN A 54 -15.46 4.73 -2.42
C ASN A 54 -14.87 3.45 -3.04
N LEU A 55 -13.82 2.89 -2.45
CA LEU A 55 -13.20 1.65 -2.91
C LEU A 55 -14.16 0.47 -2.75
N ILE A 56 -14.84 0.36 -1.60
CA ILE A 56 -15.85 -0.67 -1.33
C ILE A 56 -17.00 -0.58 -2.35
N ALA A 57 -17.52 0.62 -2.61
CA ALA A 57 -18.59 0.80 -3.59
C ALA A 57 -18.18 0.38 -5.01
N LYS A 58 -16.95 0.69 -5.43
CA LYS A 58 -16.40 0.26 -6.72
C LYS A 58 -16.12 -1.24 -6.78
N ALA A 59 -15.69 -1.85 -5.67
CA ALA A 59 -15.50 -3.29 -5.58
C ALA A 59 -16.84 -4.05 -5.69
N ALA A 60 -17.89 -3.58 -5.03
CA ALA A 60 -19.24 -4.13 -5.16
C ALA A 60 -19.75 -4.08 -6.60
N GLY A 61 -19.46 -2.99 -7.33
CA GLY A 61 -19.79 -2.84 -8.74
C GLY A 61 -18.97 -3.71 -9.70
N ALA A 62 -17.91 -4.39 -9.22
CA ALA A 62 -17.07 -5.25 -10.05
C ALA A 62 -17.69 -6.66 -10.31
N GLY A 63 -18.76 -7.03 -9.61
CA GLY A 63 -19.49 -8.30 -9.80
C GLY A 63 -18.77 -9.54 -9.25
N ASP A 64 -17.78 -9.39 -8.37
CA ASP A 64 -17.02 -10.44 -7.71
C ASP A 64 -17.19 -10.31 -6.19
N GLY A 65 -18.01 -11.19 -5.60
CA GLY A 65 -18.36 -11.13 -4.18
C GLY A 65 -17.18 -11.42 -3.25
N ASP A 66 -16.27 -12.32 -3.64
CA ASP A 66 -15.08 -12.61 -2.85
C ASP A 66 -14.12 -11.42 -2.88
N TYR A 67 -13.94 -10.79 -4.05
CA TYR A 67 -13.16 -9.56 -4.16
C TYR A 67 -13.73 -8.43 -3.29
N GLU A 68 -15.06 -8.19 -3.35
CA GLU A 68 -15.72 -7.21 -2.48
C GLU A 68 -15.48 -7.51 -1.00
N LYS A 69 -15.61 -8.78 -0.60
CA LYS A 69 -15.38 -9.22 0.79
C LYS A 69 -13.95 -8.91 1.24
N VAL A 70 -12.94 -9.25 0.41
CA VAL A 70 -11.54 -8.95 0.73
C VAL A 70 -11.29 -7.45 0.81
N VAL A 71 -11.83 -6.64 -0.10
CA VAL A 71 -11.70 -5.18 -0.06
C VAL A 71 -12.25 -4.60 1.25
N ARG A 72 -13.37 -5.13 1.76
CA ARG A 72 -13.90 -4.71 3.08
C ARG A 72 -12.98 -5.09 4.23
N MET A 73 -12.29 -6.22 4.12
CA MET A 73 -11.31 -6.66 5.13
C MET A 73 -10.03 -5.83 5.05
N PHE A 74 -9.53 -5.56 3.86
CA PHE A 74 -8.43 -4.64 3.60
C PHE A 74 -8.69 -3.25 4.23
N VAL A 75 -9.86 -2.65 3.96
CA VAL A 75 -10.22 -1.35 4.55
C VAL A 75 -10.25 -1.40 6.09
N LYS A 76 -10.65 -2.52 6.69
CA LYS A 76 -10.60 -2.68 8.15
C LYS A 76 -9.15 -2.76 8.67
N GLU A 77 -8.23 -3.36 7.91
CA GLU A 77 -6.81 -3.38 8.25
C GLU A 77 -6.22 -1.97 8.19
N GLU A 78 -6.49 -1.19 7.13
CA GLU A 78 -6.09 0.22 7.04
C GLU A 78 -6.60 1.06 8.22
N GLN A 79 -7.88 0.91 8.58
CA GLN A 79 -8.46 1.57 9.75
C GLN A 79 -7.78 1.14 11.06
N ASN A 80 -7.35 -0.12 11.15
CA ASN A 80 -6.57 -0.60 12.29
C ASN A 80 -5.16 -0.01 12.30
N HIS A 81 -4.51 0.17 11.13
CA HIS A 81 -3.23 0.88 11.03
C HIS A 81 -3.36 2.31 11.56
N ALA A 82 -4.38 3.06 11.10
CA ALA A 82 -4.67 4.40 11.60
C ALA A 82 -4.86 4.43 13.14
N ARG A 83 -5.58 3.42 13.69
CA ARG A 83 -5.79 3.27 15.14
C ARG A 83 -4.49 2.99 15.89
N LEU A 84 -3.68 2.05 15.40
CA LEU A 84 -2.40 1.71 16.03
C LEU A 84 -1.43 2.90 16.03
N LEU A 85 -1.37 3.65 14.93
CA LEU A 85 -0.54 4.86 14.83
C LEU A 85 -1.04 5.96 15.78
N ALA A 86 -2.37 6.14 15.93
CA ALA A 86 -2.95 7.09 16.88
C ALA A 86 -2.60 6.73 18.32
N LEU A 87 -2.66 5.45 18.68
CA LEU A 87 -2.27 4.97 20.02
C LEU A 87 -0.76 5.13 20.26
N LEU A 88 0.07 4.85 19.24
CA LEU A 88 1.51 5.07 19.31
C LEU A 88 1.84 6.55 19.53
N LEU A 89 1.18 7.47 18.81
CA LEU A 89 1.33 8.91 19.01
C LEU A 89 0.94 9.33 20.43
N SER A 90 -0.20 8.82 20.93
CA SER A 90 -0.65 9.07 22.30
C SER A 90 0.39 8.58 23.33
N SER A 91 0.96 7.39 23.14
CA SER A 91 2.02 6.84 24.01
C SER A 91 3.32 7.65 23.98
N ALA A 92 3.53 8.43 22.90
CA ALA A 92 4.63 9.40 22.79
C ALA A 92 4.29 10.80 23.33
N GLY A 93 3.09 10.99 23.91
CA GLY A 93 2.61 12.31 24.37
C GLY A 93 2.22 13.26 23.23
N ALA A 94 2.03 12.74 22.00
CA ALA A 94 1.66 13.50 20.82
C ALA A 94 0.17 13.27 20.46
N GLN A 95 -0.40 14.22 19.70
CA GLN A 95 -1.76 14.12 19.19
C GLN A 95 -1.76 13.79 17.70
N THR A 96 -2.85 13.23 17.19
CA THR A 96 -3.10 13.11 15.76
C THR A 96 -3.38 14.49 15.15
N ILE A 97 -3.17 14.63 13.85
CA ILE A 97 -3.57 15.81 13.09
C ILE A 97 -4.83 15.50 12.26
N SER A 98 -5.63 16.53 11.98
CA SER A 98 -6.92 16.35 11.29
C SER A 98 -6.81 16.16 9.78
N SER A 99 -5.75 16.65 9.16
CA SER A 99 -5.51 16.56 7.71
C SER A 99 -4.09 16.91 7.35
N HIS A 100 -3.66 16.45 6.18
CA HIS A 100 -2.41 16.87 5.54
C HIS A 100 -2.65 17.12 4.05
N TRP A 101 -1.97 18.08 3.46
CA TRP A 101 -2.19 18.49 2.07
C TRP A 101 -1.94 17.35 1.07
N SER A 102 -0.92 16.51 1.31
CA SER A 102 -0.57 15.40 0.44
C SER A 102 -1.66 14.33 0.40
N ASP A 103 -2.29 14.04 1.56
CA ASP A 103 -3.42 13.14 1.65
C ASP A 103 -4.63 13.69 0.86
N VAL A 104 -4.94 14.97 1.02
CA VAL A 104 -6.04 15.61 0.27
C VAL A 104 -5.85 15.47 -1.24
N VAL A 105 -4.63 15.67 -1.74
CA VAL A 105 -4.31 15.51 -3.17
C VAL A 105 -4.44 14.04 -3.60
N PHE A 106 -3.89 13.12 -2.81
CA PHE A 106 -3.95 11.68 -3.08
C PHE A 106 -5.40 11.15 -3.12
N VAL A 107 -6.21 11.51 -2.12
CA VAL A 107 -7.62 11.11 -2.05
C VAL A 107 -8.43 11.66 -3.22
N LYS A 108 -8.24 12.93 -3.59
CA LYS A 108 -8.92 13.52 -4.75
C LYS A 108 -8.55 12.81 -6.06
N LEU A 109 -7.26 12.56 -6.28
CA LEU A 109 -6.78 11.83 -7.46
C LEU A 109 -7.40 10.43 -7.51
N ARG A 110 -7.35 9.67 -6.43
CA ARG A 110 -7.88 8.33 -6.34
C ARG A 110 -9.39 8.27 -6.59
N ARG A 111 -10.18 9.17 -5.96
CA ARG A 111 -11.65 9.17 -6.07
C ARG A 111 -12.16 9.58 -7.45
N ALA A 112 -11.43 10.40 -8.19
CA ALA A 112 -11.81 10.85 -9.52
C ALA A 112 -11.73 9.76 -10.60
N LEU A 113 -11.09 8.63 -10.30
CA LEU A 113 -10.76 7.58 -11.27
C LEU A 113 -11.68 6.36 -11.12
N GLY A 114 -11.81 5.56 -12.19
CA GLY A 114 -12.46 4.25 -12.12
C GLY A 114 -11.63 3.25 -11.31
N LEU A 115 -12.23 2.10 -10.93
CA LEU A 115 -11.61 1.11 -10.05
C LEU A 115 -10.17 0.74 -10.44
N LYS A 116 -9.92 0.49 -11.73
CA LYS A 116 -8.59 0.10 -12.22
C LYS A 116 -7.51 1.16 -11.93
N LEU A 117 -7.83 2.42 -12.21
CA LEU A 117 -6.90 3.54 -11.98
C LEU A 117 -6.80 3.89 -10.49
N GLU A 118 -7.88 3.74 -9.73
CA GLU A 118 -7.83 3.87 -8.27
C GLU A 118 -6.87 2.85 -7.66
N LEU A 119 -6.93 1.58 -8.08
CA LEU A 119 -6.02 0.53 -7.60
C LEU A 119 -4.57 0.79 -7.99
N MET A 120 -4.32 1.38 -9.17
CA MET A 120 -2.97 1.77 -9.57
C MET A 120 -2.39 2.86 -8.66
N VAL A 121 -3.21 3.85 -8.29
CA VAL A 121 -2.80 4.92 -7.36
C VAL A 121 -2.64 4.35 -5.96
N LEU A 122 -3.54 3.47 -5.52
CA LEU A 122 -3.47 2.80 -4.22
C LEU A 122 -2.18 1.96 -4.12
N LEU A 123 -1.84 1.16 -5.12
CA LEU A 123 -0.62 0.36 -5.13
C LEU A 123 0.66 1.22 -5.00
N ILE A 124 0.66 2.47 -5.48
CA ILE A 124 1.76 3.41 -5.21
C ILE A 124 1.85 3.70 -3.70
N ALA A 125 0.71 3.95 -3.04
CA ALA A 125 0.69 4.21 -1.60
C ALA A 125 1.19 3.00 -0.81
N GLU A 126 0.71 1.78 -1.13
CA GLU A 126 1.13 0.53 -0.50
C GLU A 126 2.64 0.30 -0.59
N VAL A 127 3.22 0.48 -1.79
CA VAL A 127 4.67 0.32 -1.99
C VAL A 127 5.47 1.37 -1.21
N VAL A 128 4.98 2.60 -1.13
CA VAL A 128 5.58 3.68 -0.33
C VAL A 128 5.46 3.36 1.16
N ALA A 129 4.29 2.94 1.63
CA ALA A 129 4.00 2.56 3.00
C ALA A 129 4.89 1.38 3.44
N LEU A 130 4.98 0.33 2.63
CA LEU A 130 5.84 -0.82 2.86
C LEU A 130 7.30 -0.41 3.11
N ARG A 131 7.85 0.52 2.30
CA ARG A 131 9.21 1.01 2.51
C ARG A 131 9.33 1.92 3.74
N TYR A 132 8.32 2.72 4.01
CA TYR A 132 8.29 3.60 5.17
C TYR A 132 8.22 2.81 6.48
N TYR A 133 7.29 1.87 6.61
CA TYR A 133 7.16 1.06 7.82
C TYR A 133 8.37 0.16 8.06
N ARG A 134 9.04 -0.30 7.00
CA ARG A 134 10.34 -0.96 7.13
C ARG A 134 11.41 -0.01 7.71
N ALA A 135 11.46 1.24 7.23
CA ALA A 135 12.38 2.23 7.79
C ALA A 135 12.07 2.54 9.26
N LEU A 136 10.79 2.67 9.60
CA LEU A 136 10.35 2.95 10.97
C LEU A 136 10.69 1.79 11.91
N ARG A 137 10.41 0.54 11.51
CA ARG A 137 10.72 -0.67 12.28
C ARG A 137 12.23 -0.82 12.54
N ASP A 138 13.04 -0.67 11.49
CA ASP A 138 14.47 -0.99 11.53
C ASP A 138 15.33 0.17 12.03
N GLY A 139 14.87 1.42 11.85
CA GLY A 139 15.62 2.62 12.21
C GLY A 139 15.31 3.19 13.59
N THR A 140 14.19 2.84 14.20
CA THR A 140 13.87 3.26 15.57
C THR A 140 14.63 2.43 16.61
N ARG A 141 14.86 3.02 17.79
CA ARG A 141 15.37 2.31 18.98
C ARG A 141 14.28 2.07 20.03
N ASP A 142 13.07 2.53 19.76
CA ASP A 142 11.93 2.39 20.65
C ASP A 142 11.19 1.07 20.40
N PRO A 143 11.10 0.17 21.40
CA PRO A 143 10.50 -1.15 21.22
C PRO A 143 9.03 -1.11 20.80
N LEU A 144 8.25 -0.15 21.33
CA LEU A 144 6.83 -0.04 21.00
C LEU A 144 6.65 0.42 19.54
N THR A 145 7.44 1.40 19.10
CA THR A 145 7.44 1.84 17.71
C THR A 145 7.88 0.71 16.77
N THR A 146 8.90 -0.08 17.14
CA THR A 146 9.35 -1.24 16.38
C THR A 146 8.22 -2.27 16.22
N GLU A 147 7.53 -2.58 17.31
CA GLU A 147 6.42 -3.54 17.31
C GLU A 147 5.25 -3.08 16.45
N VAL A 148 4.79 -1.83 16.63
CA VAL A 148 3.69 -1.26 15.84
C VAL A 148 4.04 -1.22 14.37
N ALA A 149 5.22 -0.70 14.00
CA ALA A 149 5.66 -0.64 12.62
C ALA A 149 5.83 -2.05 12.00
N GLY A 150 6.30 -3.03 12.77
CA GLY A 150 6.42 -4.41 12.32
C GLY A 150 5.08 -5.08 12.02
N ARG A 151 4.05 -4.80 12.82
CA ARG A 151 2.68 -5.31 12.61
C ARG A 151 2.06 -4.73 11.34
N ILE A 152 2.14 -3.41 11.16
CA ILE A 152 1.65 -2.75 9.95
C ILE A 152 2.42 -3.25 8.72
N LEU A 153 3.73 -3.32 8.79
CA LEU A 153 4.57 -3.82 7.69
C LEU A 153 4.17 -5.23 7.25
N ALA A 154 3.82 -6.13 8.17
CA ALA A 154 3.38 -7.48 7.83
C ALA A 154 2.06 -7.48 7.05
N ASP A 155 1.16 -6.54 7.33
CA ASP A 155 -0.07 -6.36 6.58
C ASP A 155 0.22 -5.78 5.18
N GLU A 156 1.09 -4.76 5.07
CA GLU A 156 1.50 -4.16 3.79
C GLU A 156 2.17 -5.19 2.85
N GLU A 157 2.94 -6.13 3.39
CA GLU A 157 3.54 -7.22 2.61
C GLU A 157 2.50 -8.14 1.97
N ARG A 158 1.24 -8.15 2.45
CA ARG A 158 0.08 -8.84 1.88
C ARG A 158 -0.74 -7.95 0.95
N HIS A 159 -0.89 -6.67 1.27
CA HIS A 159 -1.69 -5.73 0.48
C HIS A 159 -1.15 -5.58 -0.94
N VAL A 160 0.17 -5.46 -1.10
CA VAL A 160 0.81 -5.31 -2.42
C VAL A 160 0.48 -6.46 -3.37
N PRO A 161 0.71 -7.77 -3.03
CA PRO A 161 0.35 -8.86 -3.92
C PRO A 161 -1.16 -8.99 -4.16
N PHE A 162 -2.02 -8.73 -3.17
CA PHE A 162 -3.47 -8.70 -3.34
C PHE A 162 -3.89 -7.71 -4.42
N HIS A 163 -3.40 -6.48 -4.38
CA HIS A 163 -3.68 -5.47 -5.41
C HIS A 163 -3.08 -5.84 -6.77
N CYS A 164 -1.91 -6.47 -6.80
CA CYS A 164 -1.30 -6.96 -8.05
C CYS A 164 -2.18 -8.02 -8.72
N ASP A 165 -2.80 -8.94 -7.96
CA ASP A 165 -3.68 -9.97 -8.51
C ASP A 165 -4.92 -9.35 -9.17
N ARG A 166 -5.53 -8.35 -8.55
CA ARG A 166 -6.67 -7.63 -9.15
C ARG A 166 -6.27 -6.82 -10.38
N LEU A 167 -5.12 -6.17 -10.36
CA LEU A 167 -4.60 -5.42 -11.51
C LEU A 167 -4.23 -6.32 -12.68
N ARG A 168 -3.81 -7.57 -12.44
CA ARG A 168 -3.50 -8.56 -13.49
C ARG A 168 -4.70 -8.80 -14.40
N ASP A 169 -5.88 -8.95 -13.83
CA ASP A 169 -7.11 -9.10 -14.61
C ASP A 169 -7.41 -7.86 -15.46
N ALA A 170 -7.13 -6.68 -14.91
CA ALA A 170 -7.31 -5.42 -15.61
C ALA A 170 -6.34 -5.27 -16.80
N PHE A 171 -5.08 -5.67 -16.63
CA PHE A 171 -4.05 -5.62 -17.68
C PHE A 171 -4.27 -6.67 -18.77
N ALA A 172 -4.92 -7.78 -18.47
CA ALA A 172 -5.16 -8.87 -19.44
C ALA A 172 -5.95 -8.43 -20.68
N GLY A 173 -6.78 -7.39 -20.58
CA GLY A 173 -7.57 -6.85 -21.69
C GLY A 173 -6.89 -5.73 -22.49
N TRP A 174 -5.68 -5.31 -22.15
CA TRP A 174 -5.04 -4.16 -22.80
C TRP A 174 -4.08 -4.56 -23.93
N SER A 175 -4.11 -3.77 -25.03
CA SER A 175 -3.14 -3.91 -26.11
C SER A 175 -1.71 -3.56 -25.63
N GLY A 176 -0.68 -4.07 -26.33
CA GLY A 176 0.72 -3.76 -26.00
C GLY A 176 1.01 -2.25 -25.91
N PRO A 177 0.63 -1.44 -26.92
CA PRO A 177 0.81 0.01 -26.87
C PRO A 177 0.09 0.69 -25.71
N THR A 178 -1.16 0.29 -25.42
CA THR A 178 -1.93 0.82 -24.27
C THR A 178 -1.22 0.52 -22.96
N ARG A 179 -0.76 -0.71 -22.79
CA ARG A 179 -0.02 -1.14 -21.58
C ARG A 179 1.26 -0.33 -21.40
N THR A 180 2.03 -0.13 -22.46
CA THR A 180 3.26 0.67 -22.40
C THR A 180 2.97 2.11 -22.00
N ALA A 181 1.96 2.75 -22.61
CA ALA A 181 1.58 4.12 -22.29
C ALA A 181 1.11 4.26 -20.83
N VAL A 182 0.24 3.35 -20.37
CA VAL A 182 -0.26 3.35 -18.98
C VAL A 182 0.87 3.08 -17.99
N THR A 183 1.79 2.17 -18.30
CA THR A 183 2.97 1.91 -17.45
C THR A 183 3.86 3.14 -17.34
N ALA A 184 4.08 3.89 -18.42
CA ALA A 184 4.86 5.13 -18.38
C ALA A 184 4.19 6.20 -17.51
N ILE A 185 2.87 6.37 -17.64
CA ILE A 185 2.09 7.27 -16.76
C ILE A 185 2.21 6.83 -15.30
N TRP A 186 2.12 5.54 -15.03
CA TRP A 186 2.19 4.99 -13.68
C TRP A 186 3.56 5.25 -13.03
N TRP A 187 4.66 5.07 -13.79
CA TRP A 187 5.99 5.46 -13.33
C TRP A 187 6.10 6.96 -13.04
N THR A 188 5.47 7.81 -13.85
CA THR A 188 5.45 9.26 -13.63
C THR A 188 4.72 9.61 -12.32
N LEU A 189 3.58 8.98 -12.05
CA LEU A 189 2.83 9.15 -10.80
C LEU A 189 3.65 8.66 -9.59
N LEU A 190 4.31 7.50 -9.71
CA LEU A 190 5.22 7.01 -8.68
C LEU A 190 6.34 8.01 -8.38
N CYS A 191 7.00 8.53 -9.41
CA CYS A 191 8.07 9.52 -9.22
C CYS A 191 7.58 10.75 -8.46
N GLY A 192 6.40 11.27 -8.81
CA GLY A 192 5.76 12.38 -8.09
C GLY A 192 5.50 12.06 -6.62
N ALA A 193 4.90 10.89 -6.34
CA ALA A 193 4.63 10.44 -4.97
C ALA A 193 5.92 10.26 -4.16
N VAL A 194 6.92 9.59 -4.74
CA VAL A 194 8.22 9.34 -4.07
C VAL A 194 8.96 10.64 -3.77
N ILE A 195 8.99 11.60 -4.70
CA ILE A 195 9.61 12.90 -4.47
C ILE A 195 8.90 13.62 -3.31
N THR A 196 7.56 13.64 -3.33
CA THR A 196 6.75 14.26 -2.29
C THR A 196 7.04 13.64 -0.93
N VAL A 197 6.97 12.32 -0.81
CA VAL A 197 7.20 11.61 0.46
C VAL A 197 8.67 11.75 0.92
N ALA A 198 9.64 11.58 0.03
CA ALA A 198 11.06 11.72 0.38
C ALA A 198 11.42 13.13 0.83
N TRP A 199 10.71 14.15 0.33
CA TRP A 199 10.88 15.53 0.76
C TRP A 199 10.18 15.80 2.09
N ASP A 200 8.91 15.49 2.17
CA ASP A 200 8.02 15.79 3.29
C ASP A 200 8.41 15.01 4.56
N HIS A 201 8.80 13.73 4.41
CA HIS A 201 9.25 12.87 5.50
C HIS A 201 10.79 12.81 5.63
N GLY A 202 11.53 13.63 4.87
CA GLY A 202 12.99 13.61 4.82
C GLY A 202 13.70 13.75 6.16
N PRO A 203 13.26 14.60 7.10
CA PRO A 203 13.84 14.67 8.45
C PRO A 203 13.71 13.35 9.21
N ALA A 204 12.52 12.73 9.21
CA ALA A 204 12.27 11.43 9.83
C ALA A 204 13.09 10.31 9.19
N LEU A 205 13.10 10.23 7.86
CA LEU A 205 13.88 9.22 7.13
C LEU A 205 15.39 9.31 7.52
N ARG A 206 15.96 10.52 7.61
CA ARG A 206 17.34 10.68 8.05
C ARG A 206 17.56 10.21 9.49
N HIS A 207 16.65 10.53 10.39
CA HIS A 207 16.70 10.05 11.77
C HIS A 207 16.68 8.53 11.84
N LEU A 208 15.91 7.89 10.97
CA LEU A 208 15.79 6.43 10.83
C LEU A 208 16.94 5.81 9.99
N GLY A 209 17.98 6.57 9.65
CA GLY A 209 19.15 6.07 8.92
C GLY A 209 18.93 5.91 7.42
N VAL A 210 17.83 6.43 6.86
CA VAL A 210 17.48 6.29 5.43
C VAL A 210 17.69 7.63 4.70
N THR A 211 18.50 7.62 3.65
CA THR A 211 18.64 8.79 2.79
C THR A 211 17.44 8.92 1.85
N ARG A 212 17.10 10.17 1.44
CA ARG A 212 16.04 10.41 0.44
C ARG A 212 16.27 9.62 -0.85
N ARG A 213 17.53 9.57 -1.33
CA ARG A 213 17.90 8.79 -2.52
C ARG A 213 17.74 7.29 -2.29
N GLY A 214 18.17 6.76 -1.15
CA GLY A 214 18.00 5.35 -0.78
C GLY A 214 16.53 4.98 -0.74
N PHE A 215 15.70 5.80 -0.06
CA PHE A 215 14.25 5.61 -0.04
C PHE A 215 13.65 5.54 -1.46
N ALA A 216 14.00 6.49 -2.32
CA ALA A 216 13.49 6.55 -3.69
C ALA A 216 13.89 5.33 -4.53
N LEU A 217 15.14 4.89 -4.42
CA LEU A 217 15.63 3.70 -5.15
C LEU A 217 14.96 2.42 -4.65
N ASP A 218 14.76 2.27 -3.34
CA ASP A 218 14.11 1.12 -2.74
C ASP A 218 12.64 1.04 -3.17
N VAL A 219 11.89 2.16 -3.11
CA VAL A 219 10.50 2.24 -3.57
C VAL A 219 10.40 1.92 -5.07
N ALA A 220 11.30 2.45 -5.90
CA ALA A 220 11.33 2.13 -7.33
C ALA A 220 11.61 0.64 -7.58
N GLY A 221 12.46 0.00 -6.77
CA GLY A 221 12.71 -1.45 -6.80
C GLY A 221 11.48 -2.26 -6.46
N LEU A 222 10.80 -1.93 -5.36
CA LEU A 222 9.56 -2.56 -4.92
C LEU A 222 8.44 -2.40 -5.96
N PHE A 223 8.28 -1.20 -6.49
CA PHE A 223 7.28 -0.93 -7.53
C PHE A 223 7.55 -1.73 -8.82
N ARG A 224 8.81 -1.86 -9.24
CA ARG A 224 9.17 -2.68 -10.39
C ARG A 224 8.77 -4.13 -10.20
N THR A 225 8.96 -4.69 -8.99
CA THR A 225 8.52 -6.04 -8.64
C THR A 225 7.00 -6.15 -8.66
N ALA A 226 6.29 -5.20 -8.06
CA ALA A 226 4.82 -5.16 -8.06
C ALA A 226 4.27 -5.05 -9.49
N LEU A 227 4.86 -4.20 -10.33
CA LEU A 227 4.50 -4.06 -11.75
C LEU A 227 4.69 -5.37 -12.52
N ALA A 228 5.83 -6.06 -12.34
CA ALA A 228 6.08 -7.36 -12.94
C ALA A 228 5.03 -8.39 -12.52
N ASN A 229 4.66 -8.43 -11.23
CA ASN A 229 3.63 -9.33 -10.71
C ASN A 229 2.25 -9.01 -11.28
N ALA A 230 1.87 -7.73 -11.39
CA ALA A 230 0.61 -7.32 -12.01
C ALA A 230 0.55 -7.63 -13.51
N GLN A 231 1.67 -7.80 -14.19
CA GLN A 231 1.75 -8.09 -15.63
C GLN A 231 2.07 -9.55 -15.98
N ALA A 232 2.47 -10.39 -15.02
CA ALA A 232 2.99 -11.76 -15.22
C ALA A 232 2.01 -12.76 -15.85
N GLY A 233 0.72 -12.48 -15.92
CA GLY A 233 -0.29 -13.38 -16.53
C GLY A 233 -0.35 -13.36 -18.04
N GLN A 234 0.34 -12.45 -18.73
CA GLN A 234 0.19 -12.22 -20.17
C GLN A 234 1.28 -12.88 -21.03
N ASP A 235 2.48 -13.02 -20.53
CA ASP A 235 3.55 -13.65 -21.30
C ASP A 235 3.24 -15.13 -21.61
N ARG A 236 2.51 -15.82 -20.72
CA ARG A 236 2.05 -17.18 -20.96
C ARG A 236 0.93 -17.27 -22.00
N ARG A 237 0.03 -16.30 -22.14
CA ARG A 237 -1.01 -16.29 -23.18
C ARG A 237 -0.43 -15.99 -24.56
N ASN A 238 0.50 -15.06 -24.64
CA ASN A 238 1.14 -14.71 -25.91
C ASN A 238 2.08 -15.83 -26.42
N SER A 239 2.65 -16.64 -25.53
CA SER A 239 3.45 -17.81 -25.91
C SER A 239 2.62 -19.03 -26.31
N LEU A 240 1.30 -19.03 -26.01
CA LEU A 240 0.37 -20.11 -26.36
C LEU A 240 -0.50 -19.82 -27.60
N LEU A 241 -0.43 -18.62 -28.15
CA LEU A 241 -1.06 -18.31 -29.44
C LEU A 241 -0.12 -18.74 -30.55
N PRO A 242 -0.50 -19.73 -31.39
CA PRO A 242 0.30 -20.07 -32.56
C PRO A 242 0.42 -18.83 -33.46
N SER A 243 1.65 -18.54 -33.87
CA SER A 243 1.91 -17.53 -34.89
C SER A 243 1.07 -17.90 -36.13
N GLN A 244 0.03 -17.08 -36.39
CA GLN A 244 -0.65 -17.18 -37.69
C GLN A 244 0.38 -16.82 -38.73
N THR A 245 1.01 -17.85 -39.32
CA THR A 245 1.75 -17.73 -40.54
C THR A 245 0.74 -17.28 -41.59
N SER A 246 0.86 -16.05 -42.04
CA SER A 246 0.28 -15.55 -43.29
C SER A 246 0.88 -16.36 -44.43
N GLY A 247 0.16 -17.38 -44.86
CA GLY A 247 0.36 -18.01 -46.14
C GLY A 247 -0.23 -17.11 -47.21
N SER A 248 0.62 -16.69 -48.08
CA SER A 248 0.39 -15.99 -49.35
C SER A 248 -0.55 -16.75 -50.27
#